data_decc7cf58dd08b47ba69f45c5766acc7
#
_entry.id   decc7cf58dd08b47ba69f45c5766acc7
#
_cell.length_a   1.000
_cell.length_b   1.000
_cell.length_c   1.000
_cell.angle_alpha   90.00
_cell.angle_beta   90.00
_cell.angle_gamma   90.00
#
_symmetry.space_group_name_H-M   'P 1'
#
loop_
_entity.id
_entity.type
_entity.pdbx_description
1 polymer ?
#
loop_
_entity_poly.entity_id
_entity_poly.type
_entity_poly.pdbx_seq_one_letter_code
_entity_poly.pdbx_strand_id
1 'polypeptide(L)'
;MIGSLRGAVLERTNDTSVLVEVGGVGYVVTVTPRTLAELEPGSPAFLYIHHHIREDAQTLYGFRQRDERSTFEVLIATHGIGPALAIAILGTHAPSALVDIVATSDLGALTLVPGVGKKTAERLLVELRNRLNLPMLDPVGGGGGGGGTVVGDVREALAGLGYGPDEVRDALREL
;
A
#
# COMPACT_ATOMS: atom_id res chain seq x y z
N MET A 1 8.49 -3.58 20.89
CA MET A 1 8.09 -3.16 19.52
C MET A 1 8.06 -1.63 19.45
N ILE A 2 8.66 -1.02 18.39
CA ILE A 2 8.67 0.44 18.17
C ILE A 2 7.60 0.76 17.14
N GLY A 3 6.61 1.59 17.49
CA GLY A 3 5.48 1.94 16.62
C GLY A 3 5.56 3.35 16.01
N SER A 4 6.31 4.25 16.63
CA SER A 4 6.56 5.60 16.12
C SER A 4 7.81 6.19 16.76
N LEU A 5 8.42 7.17 16.09
CA LEU A 5 9.51 7.99 16.61
C LEU A 5 9.15 9.46 16.43
N ARG A 6 9.40 10.27 17.47
CA ARG A 6 9.34 11.73 17.42
C ARG A 6 10.64 12.29 17.97
N GLY A 7 11.37 13.03 17.14
CA GLY A 7 12.67 13.55 17.52
C GLY A 7 13.24 14.50 16.50
N ALA A 8 14.56 14.64 16.47
CA ALA A 8 15.29 15.47 15.52
C ALA A 8 16.05 14.59 14.51
N VAL A 9 16.04 14.99 13.27
CA VAL A 9 16.89 14.38 12.23
C VAL A 9 18.32 14.84 12.46
N LEU A 10 19.24 13.91 12.72
CA LEU A 10 20.67 14.25 12.86
C LEU A 10 21.37 14.28 11.50
N GLU A 11 21.18 13.24 10.70
CA GLU A 11 21.82 13.12 9.39
C GLU A 11 21.06 12.14 8.48
N ARG A 12 21.33 12.22 7.18
CA ARG A 12 20.99 11.20 6.19
C ARG A 12 22.17 10.23 6.12
N THR A 13 22.00 9.01 6.62
CA THR A 13 23.07 8.01 6.73
C THR A 13 23.48 7.47 5.36
N ASN A 14 22.52 7.33 4.45
CA ASN A 14 22.70 6.90 3.06
C ASN A 14 21.46 7.30 2.22
N ASP A 15 21.37 6.79 0.98
CA ASP A 15 20.28 7.11 0.05
C ASP A 15 18.89 6.57 0.47
N THR A 16 18.82 5.80 1.54
CA THR A 16 17.59 5.14 2.00
C THR A 16 17.39 5.21 3.50
N SER A 17 18.30 5.81 4.27
CA SER A 17 18.25 5.79 5.73
C SER A 17 18.57 7.14 6.36
N VAL A 18 17.91 7.43 7.45
CA VAL A 18 18.03 8.64 8.26
C VAL A 18 18.31 8.27 9.70
N LEU A 19 19.18 9.03 10.38
CA LEU A 19 19.42 8.96 11.81
C LEU A 19 18.51 9.96 12.53
N VAL A 20 17.61 9.45 13.37
CA VAL A 20 16.68 10.25 14.18
C VAL A 20 17.03 10.12 15.66
N GLU A 21 17.32 11.23 16.31
CA GLU A 21 17.60 11.29 17.74
C GLU A 21 16.29 11.48 18.51
N VAL A 22 16.11 10.64 19.55
CA VAL A 22 14.97 10.71 20.48
C VAL A 22 15.48 10.57 21.90
N GLY A 23 15.48 11.65 22.69
CA GLY A 23 15.89 11.63 24.08
C GLY A 23 17.32 11.17 24.32
N GLY A 24 18.26 11.53 23.43
CA GLY A 24 19.68 11.15 23.53
C GLY A 24 20.00 9.80 22.90
N VAL A 25 19.04 9.11 22.28
CA VAL A 25 19.25 7.84 21.56
C VAL A 25 19.05 8.04 20.05
N GLY A 26 20.05 7.65 19.26
CA GLY A 26 19.97 7.69 17.79
C GLY A 26 19.39 6.40 17.20
N TYR A 27 18.35 6.54 16.38
CA TYR A 27 17.71 5.45 15.66
C TYR A 27 17.97 5.57 14.16
N VAL A 28 18.56 4.52 13.57
CA VAL A 28 18.69 4.43 12.10
C VAL A 28 17.40 3.89 11.54
N VAL A 29 16.75 4.68 10.68
CA VAL A 29 15.44 4.36 10.10
C VAL A 29 15.54 4.32 8.59
N THR A 30 15.14 3.21 7.98
CA THR A 30 15.01 3.07 6.54
C THR A 30 13.69 3.71 6.08
N VAL A 31 13.75 4.57 5.08
CA VAL A 31 12.60 5.33 4.57
C VAL A 31 12.55 5.26 3.05
N THR A 32 11.41 5.65 2.45
CA THR A 32 11.33 5.82 1.00
C THR A 32 12.18 7.02 0.53
N PRO A 33 12.65 7.05 -0.73
CA PRO A 33 13.38 8.20 -1.28
C PRO A 33 12.61 9.51 -1.15
N ARG A 34 11.28 9.49 -1.30
CA ARG A 34 10.40 10.65 -1.11
C ARG A 34 10.45 11.14 0.33
N THR A 35 10.29 10.26 1.29
CA THR A 35 10.38 10.59 2.73
C THR A 35 11.77 11.12 3.08
N LEU A 36 12.83 10.52 2.55
CA LEU A 36 14.21 10.98 2.78
C LEU A 36 14.42 12.41 2.29
N ALA A 37 13.86 12.76 1.12
CA ALA A 37 13.97 14.12 0.57
C ALA A 37 13.33 15.19 1.46
N GLU A 38 12.29 14.83 2.22
CA GLU A 38 11.57 15.74 3.14
C GLU A 38 12.23 15.86 4.52
N LEU A 39 13.15 14.95 4.87
CA LEU A 39 13.80 14.91 6.19
C LEU A 39 15.12 15.66 6.15
N GLU A 40 15.11 16.93 6.51
CA GLU A 40 16.31 17.77 6.55
C GLU A 40 17.05 17.61 7.87
N PRO A 41 18.42 17.49 7.87
CA PRO A 41 19.21 17.49 9.08
C PRO A 41 18.93 18.72 9.97
N GLY A 42 18.80 18.49 11.28
CA GLY A 42 18.44 19.51 12.26
C GLY A 42 16.94 19.79 12.39
N SER A 43 16.09 19.22 11.51
CA SER A 43 14.65 19.44 11.56
C SER A 43 13.95 18.45 12.50
N PRO A 44 12.79 18.84 13.11
CA PRO A 44 11.96 17.90 13.85
C PRO A 44 11.30 16.91 12.90
N ALA A 45 11.20 15.64 13.32
CA ALA A 45 10.56 14.59 12.58
C ALA A 45 9.58 13.78 13.44
N PHE A 46 8.48 13.37 12.81
CA PHE A 46 7.62 12.30 13.31
C PHE A 46 7.47 11.24 12.24
N LEU A 47 7.72 9.97 12.59
CA LEU A 47 7.63 8.82 11.71
C LEU A 47 6.78 7.72 12.36
N TYR A 48 5.85 7.16 11.58
CA TYR A 48 5.25 5.87 11.91
C TYR A 48 6.24 4.77 11.59
N ILE A 49 6.45 3.85 12.53
CA ILE A 49 7.50 2.82 12.42
C ILE A 49 6.87 1.44 12.26
N HIS A 50 7.41 0.68 11.31
CA HIS A 50 7.33 -0.77 11.30
C HIS A 50 8.66 -1.33 11.80
N HIS A 51 8.64 -2.01 12.95
CA HIS A 51 9.81 -2.64 13.55
C HIS A 51 9.90 -4.08 13.04
N HIS A 52 10.77 -4.30 12.05
CA HIS A 52 11.00 -5.60 11.45
C HIS A 52 12.06 -6.36 12.25
N ILE A 53 11.66 -7.46 12.88
CA ILE A 53 12.53 -8.26 13.74
C ILE A 53 12.77 -9.61 13.05
N ARG A 54 14.05 -9.98 12.90
CA ARG A 54 14.53 -11.30 12.48
C ARG A 54 15.46 -11.85 13.52
N GLU A 55 15.85 -13.11 13.41
CA GLU A 55 16.78 -13.76 14.35
C GLU A 55 18.13 -13.05 14.42
N ASP A 56 18.61 -12.54 13.28
CA ASP A 56 19.93 -11.94 13.10
C ASP A 56 19.94 -10.42 12.95
N ALA A 57 18.78 -9.78 12.82
CA ALA A 57 18.69 -8.35 12.56
C ALA A 57 17.40 -7.70 13.03
N GLN A 58 17.50 -6.43 13.42
CA GLN A 58 16.36 -5.56 13.66
C GLN A 58 16.45 -4.32 12.77
N THR A 59 15.42 -4.04 12.01
CA THR A 59 15.37 -2.91 11.09
C THR A 59 14.11 -2.08 11.36
N LEU A 60 14.27 -0.76 11.42
CA LEU A 60 13.17 0.18 11.52
C LEU A 60 12.84 0.74 10.13
N TYR A 61 11.60 0.57 9.69
CA TYR A 61 11.07 1.19 8.47
C TYR A 61 10.15 2.34 8.87
N GLY A 62 10.43 3.54 8.37
CA GLY A 62 9.73 4.77 8.76
C GLY A 62 8.91 5.38 7.65
N PHE A 63 7.74 5.89 7.99
CA PHE A 63 6.75 6.45 7.07
C PHE A 63 6.20 7.77 7.64
N ARG A 64 5.91 8.73 6.77
CA ARG A 64 5.31 10.02 7.17
C ARG A 64 3.83 9.88 7.48
N GLN A 65 3.14 8.97 6.81
CA GLN A 65 1.72 8.74 6.94
C GLN A 65 1.43 7.33 7.47
N ARG A 66 0.30 7.20 8.15
CA ARG A 66 -0.13 5.93 8.74
C ARG A 66 -0.52 4.90 7.67
N ASP A 67 -1.12 5.38 6.57
CA ASP A 67 -1.52 4.56 5.43
C ASP A 67 -0.33 3.96 4.68
N GLU A 68 0.77 4.72 4.54
CA GLU A 68 2.03 4.20 3.97
C GLU A 68 2.56 3.03 4.80
N ARG A 69 2.58 3.16 6.14
CA ARG A 69 2.98 2.06 7.03
C ARG A 69 2.05 0.86 6.88
N SER A 70 0.74 1.09 6.89
CA SER A 70 -0.25 0.00 6.75
C SER A 70 -0.10 -0.70 5.40
N THR A 71 0.11 0.05 4.32
CA THR A 71 0.36 -0.51 2.99
C THR A 71 1.68 -1.30 2.95
N PHE A 72 2.75 -0.80 3.57
CA PHE A 72 4.00 -1.54 3.71
C PHE A 72 3.79 -2.89 4.41
N GLU A 73 3.02 -2.92 5.49
CA GLU A 73 2.69 -4.14 6.24
C GLU A 73 1.92 -5.16 5.38
N VAL A 74 0.98 -4.69 4.56
CA VAL A 74 0.27 -5.53 3.57
C VAL A 74 1.24 -6.08 2.51
N LEU A 75 2.13 -5.23 1.99
CA LEU A 75 3.11 -5.62 0.99
C LEU A 75 4.05 -6.71 1.50
N ILE A 76 4.68 -6.53 2.66
CA ILE A 76 5.63 -7.51 3.21
C ILE A 76 4.98 -8.82 3.66
N ALA A 77 3.68 -8.79 3.96
CA ALA A 77 2.90 -9.99 4.22
C ALA A 77 2.53 -10.75 2.94
N THR A 78 2.74 -10.16 1.77
CA THR A 78 2.45 -10.75 0.46
C THR A 78 3.60 -11.66 0.03
N HIS A 79 3.29 -12.87 -0.42
CA HIS A 79 4.31 -13.84 -0.82
C HIS A 79 5.25 -13.29 -1.91
N GLY A 80 6.54 -13.35 -1.65
CA GLY A 80 7.59 -12.90 -2.58
C GLY A 80 7.84 -11.39 -2.58
N ILE A 81 7.26 -10.63 -1.65
CA ILE A 81 7.61 -9.22 -1.41
C ILE A 81 8.41 -9.13 -0.11
N GLY A 82 9.70 -8.85 -0.24
CA GLY A 82 10.52 -8.48 0.91
C GLY A 82 10.46 -6.98 1.22
N PRO A 83 10.97 -6.55 2.39
CA PRO A 83 10.95 -5.15 2.79
C PRO A 83 11.58 -4.19 1.78
N ALA A 84 12.70 -4.58 1.14
CA ALA A 84 13.37 -3.75 0.14
C ALA A 84 12.47 -3.48 -1.08
N LEU A 85 11.75 -4.50 -1.56
CA LEU A 85 10.82 -4.35 -2.67
C LEU A 85 9.59 -3.53 -2.25
N ALA A 86 9.09 -3.71 -1.04
CA ALA A 86 7.98 -2.92 -0.50
C ALA A 86 8.32 -1.42 -0.41
N ILE A 87 9.54 -1.07 0.03
CA ILE A 87 10.04 0.31 0.03
C ILE A 87 10.16 0.85 -1.40
N ALA A 88 10.63 0.06 -2.36
CA ALA A 88 10.71 0.47 -3.76
C ALA A 88 9.32 0.73 -4.37
N ILE A 89 8.34 -0.12 -4.07
CA ILE A 89 6.94 0.05 -4.49
C ILE A 89 6.37 1.36 -3.92
N LEU A 90 6.47 1.60 -2.62
CA LEU A 90 5.98 2.83 -1.97
C LEU A 90 6.79 4.08 -2.34
N GLY A 91 8.06 3.92 -2.74
CA GLY A 91 8.87 5.01 -3.29
C GLY A 91 8.40 5.45 -4.68
N THR A 92 7.81 4.53 -5.46
CA THR A 92 7.32 4.77 -6.82
C THR A 92 5.83 5.17 -6.83
N HIS A 93 5.01 4.49 -6.03
CA HIS A 93 3.56 4.67 -6.00
C HIS A 93 3.08 5.01 -4.60
N ALA A 94 2.23 6.04 -4.47
CA ALA A 94 1.53 6.33 -3.22
C ALA A 94 0.49 5.21 -2.92
N PRO A 95 0.08 5.02 -1.66
CA PRO A 95 -0.90 3.99 -1.29
C PRO A 95 -2.19 4.01 -2.12
N SER A 96 -2.78 5.19 -2.35
CA SER A 96 -3.99 5.34 -3.16
C SER A 96 -3.76 4.92 -4.62
N ALA A 97 -2.65 5.36 -5.22
CA ALA A 97 -2.31 4.98 -6.60
C ALA A 97 -2.08 3.47 -6.74
N LEU A 98 -1.53 2.81 -5.70
CA LEU A 98 -1.32 1.36 -5.71
C LEU A 98 -2.67 0.61 -5.71
N VAL A 99 -3.67 1.10 -4.99
CA VAL A 99 -5.03 0.54 -5.02
C VAL A 99 -5.62 0.64 -6.43
N ASP A 100 -5.50 1.81 -7.07
CA ASP A 100 -5.99 2.03 -8.44
C ASP A 100 -5.29 1.12 -9.46
N ILE A 101 -3.95 1.00 -9.37
CA ILE A 101 -3.14 0.10 -10.21
C ILE A 101 -3.61 -1.35 -10.08
N VAL A 102 -3.88 -1.80 -8.86
CA VAL A 102 -4.35 -3.18 -8.63
C VAL A 102 -5.79 -3.35 -9.13
N ALA A 103 -6.67 -2.37 -8.91
CA ALA A 103 -8.06 -2.41 -9.38
C ALA A 103 -8.15 -2.46 -10.91
N THR A 104 -7.34 -1.64 -11.60
CA THR A 104 -7.31 -1.57 -13.08
C THR A 104 -6.40 -2.61 -13.74
N SER A 105 -5.68 -3.42 -12.96
CA SER A 105 -4.68 -4.40 -13.46
C SER A 105 -3.57 -3.76 -14.30
N ASP A 106 -3.12 -2.57 -13.95
CA ASP A 106 -2.07 -1.84 -14.68
C ASP A 106 -0.68 -2.45 -14.41
N LEU A 107 -0.34 -3.47 -15.21
CA LEU A 107 0.99 -4.11 -15.20
C LEU A 107 2.10 -3.13 -15.56
N GLY A 108 1.81 -2.18 -16.45
CA GLY A 108 2.76 -1.17 -16.90
C GLY A 108 3.26 -0.32 -15.73
N ALA A 109 2.33 0.19 -14.92
CA ALA A 109 2.66 0.96 -13.72
C ALA A 109 3.52 0.16 -12.73
N LEU A 110 3.20 -1.11 -12.47
CA LEU A 110 4.01 -1.94 -11.56
C LEU A 110 5.42 -2.21 -12.08
N THR A 111 5.62 -2.30 -13.40
CA THR A 111 6.96 -2.49 -13.97
C THR A 111 7.85 -1.25 -13.91
N LEU A 112 7.30 -0.07 -13.57
CA LEU A 112 8.09 1.12 -13.29
C LEU A 112 8.87 1.02 -11.97
N VAL A 113 8.47 0.11 -11.08
CA VAL A 113 9.15 -0.11 -9.80
C VAL A 113 10.49 -0.80 -10.04
N PRO A 114 11.62 -0.25 -9.56
CA PRO A 114 12.93 -0.89 -9.66
C PRO A 114 12.90 -2.31 -9.09
N GLY A 115 13.37 -3.28 -9.86
CA GLY A 115 13.39 -4.70 -9.47
C GLY A 115 12.08 -5.46 -9.74
N VAL A 116 11.05 -4.82 -10.32
CA VAL A 116 9.80 -5.48 -10.72
C VAL A 116 9.79 -5.72 -12.24
N GLY A 117 10.03 -6.96 -12.65
CA GLY A 117 9.82 -7.40 -14.03
C GLY A 117 8.37 -7.85 -14.27
N LYS A 118 8.01 -8.12 -15.54
CA LYS A 118 6.66 -8.50 -15.95
C LYS A 118 6.06 -9.67 -15.13
N LYS A 119 6.81 -10.76 -14.94
CA LYS A 119 6.37 -11.91 -14.12
C LYS A 119 6.10 -11.55 -12.66
N THR A 120 6.94 -10.68 -12.10
CA THR A 120 6.76 -10.19 -10.73
C THR A 120 5.53 -9.31 -10.63
N ALA A 121 5.32 -8.41 -11.58
CA ALA A 121 4.14 -7.53 -11.64
C ALA A 121 2.83 -8.34 -11.75
N GLU A 122 2.78 -9.35 -12.62
CA GLU A 122 1.63 -10.25 -12.77
C GLU A 122 1.29 -10.96 -11.44
N ARG A 123 2.30 -11.50 -10.77
CA ARG A 123 2.12 -12.15 -9.47
C ARG A 123 1.67 -11.15 -8.39
N LEU A 124 2.28 -9.96 -8.35
CA LEU A 124 1.92 -8.90 -7.40
C LEU A 124 0.46 -8.48 -7.55
N LEU A 125 -0.03 -8.33 -8.78
CA LEU A 125 -1.44 -8.00 -9.03
C LEU A 125 -2.38 -9.03 -8.43
N VAL A 126 -2.14 -10.32 -8.68
CA VAL A 126 -2.99 -11.40 -8.15
C VAL A 126 -2.99 -11.40 -6.62
N GLU A 127 -1.81 -11.35 -6.02
CA GLU A 127 -1.65 -11.41 -4.56
C GLU A 127 -2.23 -10.18 -3.86
N LEU A 128 -1.97 -8.97 -4.38
CA LEU A 128 -2.47 -7.73 -3.80
C LEU A 128 -3.99 -7.61 -3.96
N ARG A 129 -4.55 -8.05 -5.09
CA ARG A 129 -6.00 -8.07 -5.30
C ARG A 129 -6.70 -8.94 -4.25
N ASN A 130 -6.18 -10.14 -4.00
CA ASN A 130 -6.72 -11.04 -2.99
C ASN A 130 -6.65 -10.43 -1.57
N ARG A 131 -5.59 -9.70 -1.25
CA ARG A 131 -5.42 -9.09 0.08
C ARG A 131 -6.22 -7.81 0.28
N LEU A 132 -6.44 -7.04 -0.80
CA LEU A 132 -7.21 -5.81 -0.76
C LEU A 132 -8.73 -6.06 -0.90
N ASN A 133 -9.16 -7.33 -1.00
CA ASN A 133 -10.56 -7.74 -1.22
C ASN A 133 -11.22 -6.99 -2.38
N LEU A 134 -10.44 -6.66 -3.43
CA LEU A 134 -10.97 -5.99 -4.61
C LEU A 134 -11.74 -6.99 -5.47
N PRO A 135 -12.96 -6.63 -5.96
CA PRO A 135 -13.74 -7.49 -6.85
C PRO A 135 -12.91 -7.86 -8.09
N MET A 136 -13.03 -9.12 -8.53
CA MET A 136 -12.46 -9.52 -9.82
C MET A 136 -13.18 -8.73 -10.92
N LEU A 137 -12.49 -7.76 -11.50
CA LEU A 137 -12.84 -7.27 -12.82
C LEU A 137 -12.34 -8.33 -13.79
N ASP A 138 -13.25 -9.05 -14.41
CA ASP A 138 -12.90 -9.96 -15.51
C ASP A 138 -12.07 -9.18 -16.53
N PRO A 139 -10.99 -9.73 -17.07
CA PRO A 139 -10.24 -9.10 -18.13
C PRO A 139 -11.21 -8.89 -19.29
N VAL A 140 -11.51 -7.66 -19.63
CA VAL A 140 -12.41 -7.27 -20.71
C VAL A 140 -11.80 -7.78 -22.01
N GLY A 141 -12.18 -9.00 -22.38
CA GLY A 141 -12.24 -9.47 -23.74
C GLY A 141 -13.34 -8.66 -24.45
N GLY A 142 -12.94 -7.92 -25.48
CA GLY A 142 -13.67 -6.90 -26.19
C GLY A 142 -15.17 -7.12 -26.39
N GLY A 143 -15.92 -6.07 -26.21
CA GLY A 143 -17.24 -5.91 -26.79
C GLY A 143 -18.28 -5.37 -25.82
N GLY A 144 -18.58 -4.08 -25.88
CA GLY A 144 -19.93 -3.55 -25.63
C GLY A 144 -20.23 -3.06 -24.22
N GLY A 145 -20.18 -1.77 -24.05
CA GLY A 145 -21.04 -0.87 -23.27
C GLY A 145 -21.74 -1.41 -22.01
N GLY A 146 -21.37 -0.87 -20.88
CA GLY A 146 -22.16 -0.99 -19.68
C GLY A 146 -21.44 -0.38 -18.49
N GLY A 147 -21.64 0.92 -18.26
CA GLY A 147 -21.30 1.54 -16.98
C GLY A 147 -21.93 0.73 -15.86
N GLY A 148 -21.17 0.40 -14.84
CA GLY A 148 -21.68 -0.11 -13.58
C GLY A 148 -22.73 0.89 -13.08
N THR A 149 -24.00 0.55 -13.24
CA THR A 149 -25.07 1.42 -12.77
C THR A 149 -25.06 1.35 -11.25
N VAL A 150 -25.18 2.50 -10.58
CA VAL A 150 -25.38 2.63 -9.13
C VAL A 150 -26.37 1.57 -8.61
N VAL A 151 -27.34 1.20 -9.44
CA VAL A 151 -28.32 0.12 -9.24
C VAL A 151 -27.66 -1.27 -9.06
N GLY A 152 -26.55 -1.55 -9.76
CA GLY A 152 -25.82 -2.83 -9.60
C GLY A 152 -25.15 -2.92 -8.24
N ASP A 153 -24.49 -1.86 -7.84
CA ASP A 153 -23.76 -1.78 -6.57
C ASP A 153 -24.72 -1.84 -5.39
N VAL A 154 -25.89 -1.16 -5.51
CA VAL A 154 -26.96 -1.20 -4.49
C VAL A 154 -27.56 -2.59 -4.38
N ARG A 155 -27.77 -3.29 -5.49
CA ARG A 155 -28.28 -4.68 -5.48
C ARG A 155 -27.35 -5.62 -4.76
N GLU A 156 -26.04 -5.51 -4.99
CA GLU A 156 -25.02 -6.35 -4.35
C GLU A 156 -24.91 -6.05 -2.85
N ALA A 157 -24.97 -4.78 -2.45
CA ALA A 157 -24.99 -4.36 -1.06
C ALA A 157 -26.21 -4.90 -0.30
N LEU A 158 -27.42 -4.83 -0.89
CA LEU A 158 -28.65 -5.35 -0.31
C LEU A 158 -28.65 -6.88 -0.19
N ALA A 159 -28.12 -7.58 -1.20
CA ALA A 159 -27.93 -9.04 -1.14
C ALA A 159 -26.94 -9.43 -0.04
N GLY A 160 -25.85 -8.66 0.15
CA GLY A 160 -24.87 -8.86 1.23
C GLY A 160 -25.46 -8.62 2.63
N LEU A 161 -26.50 -7.81 2.76
CA LEU A 161 -27.27 -7.58 3.99
C LEU A 161 -28.35 -8.66 4.26
N GLY A 162 -28.49 -9.64 3.35
CA GLY A 162 -29.40 -10.78 3.51
C GLY A 162 -30.81 -10.59 2.94
N TYR A 163 -31.04 -9.53 2.16
CA TYR A 163 -32.34 -9.33 1.48
C TYR A 163 -32.49 -10.29 0.30
N GLY A 164 -33.69 -10.86 0.15
CA GLY A 164 -34.02 -11.77 -0.96
C GLY A 164 -34.07 -11.06 -2.32
N PRO A 165 -33.91 -11.81 -3.44
CA PRO A 165 -33.89 -11.22 -4.79
C PRO A 165 -35.17 -10.43 -5.15
N ASP A 166 -36.32 -10.83 -4.59
CA ASP A 166 -37.61 -10.17 -4.83
C ASP A 166 -37.71 -8.86 -4.04
N GLU A 167 -37.24 -8.84 -2.79
CA GLU A 167 -37.20 -7.66 -1.93
C GLU A 167 -36.25 -6.58 -2.52
N VAL A 168 -35.08 -7.02 -3.03
CA VAL A 168 -34.12 -6.14 -3.70
C VAL A 168 -34.72 -5.54 -4.97
N ARG A 169 -35.53 -6.31 -5.74
CA ARG A 169 -36.18 -5.83 -6.96
C ARG A 169 -37.24 -4.80 -6.65
N ASP A 170 -38.03 -5.02 -5.59
CA ASP A 170 -39.11 -4.09 -5.20
C ASP A 170 -38.55 -2.78 -4.65
N ALA A 171 -37.49 -2.83 -3.84
CA ALA A 171 -36.77 -1.65 -3.32
C ALA A 171 -36.15 -0.78 -4.45
N LEU A 172 -35.70 -1.39 -5.55
CA LEU A 172 -35.09 -0.69 -6.70
C LEU A 172 -36.13 -0.16 -7.71
N ARG A 173 -37.42 -0.47 -7.54
CA ARG A 173 -38.50 0.07 -8.39
C ARG A 173 -38.98 1.46 -7.97
N GLU A 174 -38.69 1.87 -6.74
CA GLU A 174 -39.09 3.17 -6.17
C GLU A 174 -37.99 4.25 -6.32
N LEU A 175 -36.85 3.91 -6.94
CA LEU A 175 -35.75 4.83 -7.28
C LEU A 175 -35.75 5.18 -8.77
#